data_fd5d39371fc83f98bfec485121df82ef
#
_entry.id   fd5d39371fc83f98bfec485121df82ef
#
_cell.length_a   1.000
_cell.length_b   1.000
_cell.length_c   1.000
_cell.angle_alpha   90.00
_cell.angle_beta   90.00
_cell.angle_gamma   90.00
#
_symmetry.space_group_name_H-M   'P 1'
#
loop_
_entity.id
_entity.type
_entity.pdbx_description
1 polymer ?
#
loop_
_entity_poly.entity_id
_entity_poly.type
_entity_poly.pdbx_seq_one_letter_code
_entity_poly.pdbx_strand_id
1 'polypeptide(L)'
;GRESFSSLAPSRRLMRVSLVGTVHAESGLVSVGELLAILERSQPDVIFAEIPVSHVDRYKDGSHGTLESMTVACYLASHQVDVTPVDLAKPQQKFFDDAKDMFGIVERTSPDYCRLVDRHSVETREGGFPYLNSDRCIQTWEDINRELLATIEWTGDRRLRELYDLWSHTNERRDREMMRNIALYSARTAVARGVFLVGAAHRKSIIDKASAVSGTGLPPIEWDLGGLGDK
;
A
#
# COMPACT_ATOMS: atom_id res chain seq x y z
N GLY A 1 48.97 -27.02 -18.08
CA GLY A 1 48.15 -26.47 -17.04
C GLY A 1 47.17 -25.46 -17.63
N ARG A 2 45.89 -25.77 -17.77
CA ARG A 2 44.81 -24.80 -18.05
C ARG A 2 44.17 -24.50 -16.72
N GLU A 3 44.43 -23.32 -16.17
CA GLU A 3 43.68 -22.79 -15.05
C GLU A 3 42.32 -22.27 -15.58
N SER A 4 41.28 -23.00 -15.24
CA SER A 4 39.90 -22.55 -15.47
C SER A 4 39.55 -21.52 -14.39
N PHE A 5 39.59 -20.24 -14.75
CA PHE A 5 38.96 -19.19 -13.95
C PHE A 5 37.47 -19.37 -14.02
N SER A 6 36.93 -20.00 -12.98
CA SER A 6 35.49 -19.99 -12.71
C SER A 6 35.15 -18.57 -12.27
N SER A 7 34.63 -17.75 -13.20
CA SER A 7 34.01 -16.47 -12.90
C SER A 7 32.72 -16.75 -12.14
N LEU A 8 32.80 -16.71 -10.81
CA LEU A 8 31.64 -16.59 -9.96
C LEU A 8 30.99 -15.24 -10.26
N ALA A 9 29.91 -15.25 -11.02
CA ALA A 9 29.06 -14.08 -11.16
C ALA A 9 28.68 -13.59 -9.74
N PRO A 10 28.82 -12.29 -9.43
CA PRO A 10 28.45 -11.79 -8.11
C PRO A 10 27.00 -12.16 -7.82
N SER A 11 26.77 -12.82 -6.70
CA SER A 11 25.41 -13.16 -6.26
C SER A 11 24.62 -11.85 -6.17
N ARG A 12 23.63 -11.69 -7.04
CA ARG A 12 22.78 -10.49 -7.08
C ARG A 12 22.10 -10.38 -5.72
N ARG A 13 22.44 -9.35 -4.95
CA ARG A 13 21.83 -9.09 -3.66
C ARG A 13 20.34 -8.85 -3.89
N LEU A 14 19.49 -9.56 -3.13
CA LEU A 14 18.05 -9.38 -3.20
C LEU A 14 17.70 -7.97 -2.69
N MET A 15 16.72 -7.32 -3.34
CA MET A 15 16.13 -6.10 -2.82
C MET A 15 15.26 -6.47 -1.62
N ARG A 16 15.48 -5.82 -0.47
CA ARG A 16 14.59 -5.88 0.67
C ARG A 16 13.59 -4.73 0.57
N VAL A 17 12.29 -5.02 0.65
CA VAL A 17 11.21 -4.02 0.61
C VAL A 17 10.41 -4.08 1.89
N SER A 18 10.40 -2.98 2.64
CA SER A 18 9.56 -2.81 3.82
C SER A 18 8.17 -2.33 3.39
N LEU A 19 7.13 -3.09 3.75
CA LEU A 19 5.74 -2.74 3.50
C LEU A 19 5.21 -1.85 4.63
N VAL A 20 4.90 -0.59 4.33
CA VAL A 20 4.38 0.38 5.30
C VAL A 20 2.95 0.77 4.95
N GLY A 21 2.01 0.30 5.77
CA GLY A 21 0.60 0.70 5.69
C GLY A 21 0.39 2.11 6.20
N THR A 22 -0.32 2.92 5.41
CA THR A 22 -0.58 4.33 5.67
C THR A 22 -2.06 4.67 5.60
N VAL A 23 -2.38 5.92 5.90
CA VAL A 23 -3.64 6.59 5.57
C VAL A 23 -3.31 7.93 4.93
N HIS A 24 -4.23 8.46 4.10
CA HIS A 24 -3.93 9.62 3.25
C HIS A 24 -3.97 10.96 3.98
N ALA A 25 -4.47 11.01 5.22
CA ALA A 25 -4.57 12.22 6.01
C ALA A 25 -4.00 11.98 7.43
N GLU A 26 -3.48 13.04 8.05
CA GLU A 26 -3.06 12.99 9.44
C GLU A 26 -4.24 12.68 10.36
N SER A 27 -4.02 11.83 11.36
CA SER A 27 -5.03 11.44 12.35
C SER A 27 -4.35 11.05 13.67
N GLY A 28 -4.41 11.93 14.67
CA GLY A 28 -3.82 11.68 15.97
C GLY A 28 -2.33 11.35 15.92
N LEU A 29 -1.97 10.13 16.30
CA LEU A 29 -0.58 9.64 16.24
C LEU A 29 -0.09 9.32 14.81
N VAL A 30 -0.98 9.29 13.82
CA VAL A 30 -0.57 9.17 12.41
C VAL A 30 -0.28 10.56 11.87
N SER A 31 0.99 10.91 11.77
CA SER A 31 1.46 12.24 11.36
C SER A 31 2.61 12.17 10.35
N VAL A 32 2.86 13.30 9.68
CA VAL A 32 4.04 13.47 8.81
C VAL A 32 5.33 13.18 9.59
N GLY A 33 5.44 13.68 10.84
CA GLY A 33 6.62 13.47 11.66
C GLY A 33 6.88 11.99 11.97
N GLU A 34 5.84 11.23 12.29
CA GLU A 34 5.97 9.79 12.59
C GLU A 34 6.35 8.99 11.33
N LEU A 35 5.73 9.28 10.18
CA LEU A 35 6.10 8.60 8.93
C LEU A 35 7.51 8.98 8.48
N LEU A 36 7.91 10.25 8.67
CA LEU A 36 9.27 10.70 8.40
C LEU A 36 10.29 9.92 9.26
N ALA A 37 9.99 9.72 10.55
CA ALA A 37 10.84 8.92 11.44
C ALA A 37 10.96 7.46 10.99
N ILE A 38 9.92 6.88 10.38
CA ILE A 38 9.98 5.54 9.76
C ILE A 38 10.92 5.55 8.56
N LEU A 39 10.83 6.54 7.66
CA LEU A 39 11.73 6.67 6.51
C LEU A 39 13.19 6.87 6.94
N GLU A 40 13.43 7.70 7.96
CA GLU A 40 14.77 7.95 8.51
C GLU A 40 15.41 6.67 9.08
N ARG A 41 14.63 5.83 9.77
CA ARG A 41 15.14 4.53 10.26
C ARG A 41 15.38 3.54 9.14
N SER A 42 14.49 3.49 8.15
CA SER A 42 14.55 2.54 7.05
C SER A 42 15.65 2.87 6.04
N GLN A 43 16.02 4.14 5.91
CA GLN A 43 17.01 4.66 4.95
C GLN A 43 16.86 4.02 3.56
N PRO A 44 15.71 4.17 2.89
CA PRO A 44 15.47 3.53 1.61
C PRO A 44 16.33 4.13 0.50
N ASP A 45 16.71 3.29 -0.43
CA ASP A 45 17.32 3.70 -1.71
C ASP A 45 16.23 4.04 -2.75
N VAL A 46 15.01 3.50 -2.54
CA VAL A 46 13.80 3.78 -3.34
C VAL A 46 12.54 3.78 -2.48
N ILE A 47 11.63 4.73 -2.74
CA ILE A 47 10.28 4.75 -2.18
C ILE A 47 9.30 4.39 -3.30
N PHE A 48 8.58 3.28 -3.13
CA PHE A 48 7.46 2.90 -3.99
C PHE A 48 6.19 3.57 -3.47
N ALA A 49 5.49 4.29 -4.35
CA ALA A 49 4.33 5.09 -4.00
C ALA A 49 3.05 4.56 -4.69
N GLU A 50 1.97 4.46 -3.95
CA GLU A 50 0.63 4.08 -4.43
C GLU A 50 0.00 5.23 -5.25
N ILE A 51 0.64 5.61 -6.33
CA ILE A 51 0.18 6.65 -7.25
C ILE A 51 0.45 6.25 -8.70
N PRO A 52 -0.33 6.76 -9.65
CA PRO A 52 0.00 6.64 -11.07
C PRO A 52 1.18 7.53 -11.46
N VAL A 53 1.84 7.18 -12.56
CA VAL A 53 3.01 7.92 -13.09
C VAL A 53 2.73 9.41 -13.26
N SER A 54 1.52 9.79 -13.66
CA SER A 54 1.12 11.19 -13.88
C SER A 54 1.12 12.05 -12.61
N HIS A 55 1.19 11.45 -11.43
CA HIS A 55 1.15 12.16 -10.15
C HIS A 55 2.51 12.27 -9.45
N VAL A 56 3.58 11.69 -10.01
CA VAL A 56 4.88 11.56 -9.34
C VAL A 56 5.49 12.91 -8.95
N ASP A 57 5.42 13.92 -9.80
CA ASP A 57 6.02 15.22 -9.51
C ASP A 57 5.31 15.90 -8.33
N ARG A 58 3.98 15.92 -8.34
CA ARG A 58 3.17 16.45 -7.24
C ARG A 58 3.32 15.66 -5.94
N TYR A 59 3.60 14.38 -6.04
CA TYR A 59 3.88 13.54 -4.87
C TYR A 59 5.23 13.88 -4.26
N LYS A 60 6.25 14.12 -5.07
CA LYS A 60 7.61 14.46 -4.63
C LYS A 60 7.71 15.86 -4.03
N ASP A 61 6.93 16.82 -4.53
CA ASP A 61 6.94 18.20 -4.02
C ASP A 61 5.93 18.46 -2.89
N GLY A 62 5.13 17.44 -2.52
CA GLY A 62 4.11 17.52 -1.49
C GLY A 62 2.77 18.13 -1.93
N SER A 63 2.66 18.68 -3.15
CA SER A 63 1.44 19.33 -3.65
C SER A 63 0.32 18.34 -3.99
N HIS A 64 0.61 17.04 -3.97
CA HIS A 64 -0.42 16.00 -4.02
C HIS A 64 -1.35 16.04 -2.80
N GLY A 65 -0.87 16.53 -1.65
CA GLY A 65 -1.67 16.86 -0.48
C GLY A 65 -2.04 15.70 0.43
N THR A 66 -1.46 14.51 0.21
CA THR A 66 -1.61 13.37 1.13
C THR A 66 -0.51 13.36 2.20
N LEU A 67 -0.77 12.67 3.31
CA LEU A 67 0.22 12.45 4.37
C LEU A 67 1.54 11.92 3.80
N GLU A 68 1.46 10.92 2.93
CA GLU A 68 2.62 10.29 2.31
C GLU A 68 3.39 11.28 1.45
N SER A 69 2.71 12.07 0.61
CA SER A 69 3.37 13.03 -0.27
C SER A 69 4.05 14.16 0.50
N MET A 70 3.42 14.67 1.56
CA MET A 70 4.03 15.67 2.43
C MET A 70 5.27 15.11 3.14
N THR A 71 5.20 13.87 3.61
CA THR A 71 6.33 13.18 4.23
C THR A 71 7.48 12.97 3.26
N VAL A 72 7.17 12.50 2.03
CA VAL A 72 8.19 12.28 0.99
C VAL A 72 8.85 13.59 0.61
N ALA A 73 8.11 14.69 0.46
CA ALA A 73 8.68 16.01 0.19
C ALA A 73 9.66 16.44 1.31
N CYS A 74 9.30 16.24 2.57
CA CYS A 74 10.20 16.51 3.72
C CYS A 74 11.44 15.63 3.67
N TYR A 75 11.30 14.34 3.37
CA TYR A 75 12.44 13.41 3.29
C TYR A 75 13.40 13.76 2.15
N LEU A 76 12.87 14.13 0.98
CA LEU A 76 13.65 14.54 -0.19
C LEU A 76 14.40 15.86 0.01
N ALA A 77 14.02 16.70 0.98
CA ALA A 77 14.73 17.94 1.28
C ALA A 77 16.17 17.70 1.79
N SER A 78 16.44 16.52 2.38
CA SER A 78 17.74 16.15 2.94
C SER A 78 18.31 14.84 2.41
N HIS A 79 17.57 14.10 1.60
CA HIS A 79 17.99 12.80 1.07
C HIS A 79 17.79 12.73 -0.44
N GLN A 80 18.74 12.08 -1.13
CA GLN A 80 18.57 11.68 -2.53
C GLN A 80 18.07 10.24 -2.58
N VAL A 81 16.81 10.07 -2.95
CA VAL A 81 16.15 8.76 -3.05
C VAL A 81 15.22 8.74 -4.26
N ASP A 82 15.15 7.61 -4.95
CA ASP A 82 14.16 7.42 -6.02
C ASP A 82 12.76 7.33 -5.45
N VAL A 83 11.80 8.01 -6.10
CA VAL A 83 10.38 7.85 -5.84
C VAL A 83 9.73 7.25 -7.08
N THR A 84 9.28 6.02 -6.97
CA THR A 84 8.75 5.24 -8.08
C THR A 84 7.25 5.05 -7.92
N PRO A 85 6.44 5.61 -8.84
CA PRO A 85 5.00 5.36 -8.87
C PRO A 85 4.75 3.92 -9.32
N VAL A 86 3.89 3.19 -8.61
CA VAL A 86 3.65 1.78 -8.89
C VAL A 86 2.19 1.43 -9.20
N ASP A 87 1.26 2.37 -8.99
CA ASP A 87 -0.17 2.12 -9.22
C ASP A 87 -0.58 2.32 -10.68
N LEU A 88 -1.74 1.80 -11.01
CA LEU A 88 -2.40 1.99 -12.30
C LEU A 88 -2.83 3.46 -12.50
N ALA A 89 -3.11 3.80 -13.75
CA ALA A 89 -3.81 5.03 -14.06
C ALA A 89 -5.11 5.15 -13.27
N LYS A 90 -5.39 6.36 -12.78
CA LYS A 90 -6.57 6.62 -11.96
C LYS A 90 -7.86 6.26 -12.72
N PRO A 91 -8.81 5.55 -12.10
CA PRO A 91 -10.12 5.32 -12.70
C PRO A 91 -10.85 6.64 -13.02
N GLN A 92 -11.84 6.58 -13.89
CA GLN A 92 -12.69 7.74 -14.19
C GLN A 92 -13.45 8.20 -12.95
N GLN A 93 -13.84 9.48 -12.89
CA GLN A 93 -14.57 10.06 -11.76
C GLN A 93 -15.83 9.27 -11.40
N LYS A 94 -16.55 8.78 -12.41
CA LYS A 94 -17.74 7.94 -12.20
C LYS A 94 -17.49 6.74 -11.28
N PHE A 95 -16.33 6.11 -11.35
CA PHE A 95 -15.98 4.98 -10.47
C PHE A 95 -15.98 5.40 -9.00
N PHE A 96 -15.42 6.57 -8.70
CA PHE A 96 -15.37 7.10 -7.32
C PHE A 96 -16.75 7.54 -6.83
N ASP A 97 -17.55 8.13 -7.70
CA ASP A 97 -18.91 8.56 -7.38
C ASP A 97 -19.79 7.34 -7.09
N ASP A 98 -19.73 6.31 -7.93
CA ASP A 98 -20.46 5.05 -7.72
C ASP A 98 -20.02 4.33 -6.43
N ALA A 99 -18.72 4.30 -6.13
CA ALA A 99 -18.21 3.73 -4.87
C ALA A 99 -18.69 4.52 -3.65
N LYS A 100 -18.66 5.85 -3.72
CA LYS A 100 -19.17 6.72 -2.65
C LYS A 100 -20.66 6.48 -2.41
N ASP A 101 -21.48 6.35 -3.45
CA ASP A 101 -22.91 6.07 -3.35
C ASP A 101 -23.14 4.70 -2.69
N MET A 102 -22.40 3.67 -3.10
CA MET A 102 -22.47 2.33 -2.50
C MET A 102 -22.14 2.36 -1.01
N PHE A 103 -21.02 2.96 -0.62
CA PHE A 103 -20.65 3.07 0.79
C PHE A 103 -21.69 3.87 1.59
N GLY A 104 -22.19 4.98 1.05
CA GLY A 104 -23.24 5.78 1.71
C GLY A 104 -24.54 5.01 1.91
N ILE A 105 -24.90 4.08 1.05
CA ILE A 105 -26.07 3.21 1.25
C ILE A 105 -25.77 2.22 2.37
N VAL A 106 -24.60 1.58 2.39
CA VAL A 106 -24.22 0.64 3.44
C VAL A 106 -24.16 1.31 4.81
N GLU A 107 -23.59 2.51 4.92
CA GLU A 107 -23.56 3.31 6.15
C GLU A 107 -24.97 3.59 6.71
N ARG A 108 -25.93 3.89 5.85
CA ARG A 108 -27.33 4.11 6.27
C ARG A 108 -28.08 2.83 6.61
N THR A 109 -27.59 1.67 6.17
CA THR A 109 -28.27 0.38 6.28
C THR A 109 -27.73 -0.47 7.43
N SER A 110 -26.41 -0.42 7.67
CA SER A 110 -25.72 -1.25 8.67
C SER A 110 -25.11 -0.43 9.80
N PRO A 111 -25.70 -0.40 11.00
CA PRO A 111 -25.04 0.14 12.18
C PRO A 111 -23.76 -0.62 12.56
N ASP A 112 -23.67 -1.90 12.24
CA ASP A 112 -22.48 -2.71 12.50
C ASP A 112 -21.30 -2.26 11.63
N TYR A 113 -21.57 -1.97 10.36
CA TYR A 113 -20.56 -1.38 9.46
C TYR A 113 -20.04 -0.04 10.03
N CYS A 114 -20.94 0.86 10.43
CA CYS A 114 -20.54 2.14 11.03
C CYS A 114 -19.69 1.94 12.29
N ARG A 115 -20.06 1.02 13.19
CA ARG A 115 -19.28 0.72 14.40
C ARG A 115 -17.86 0.19 14.09
N LEU A 116 -17.73 -0.65 13.06
CA LEU A 116 -16.43 -1.17 12.62
C LEU A 116 -15.54 -0.06 12.07
N VAL A 117 -16.10 0.81 11.22
CA VAL A 117 -15.38 1.97 10.63
C VAL A 117 -14.98 2.97 11.72
N ASP A 118 -15.88 3.29 12.65
CA ASP A 118 -15.62 4.20 13.77
C ASP A 118 -14.49 3.64 14.68
N ARG A 119 -14.57 2.34 15.00
CA ARG A 119 -13.51 1.67 15.78
C ARG A 119 -12.16 1.74 15.07
N HIS A 120 -12.12 1.44 13.76
CA HIS A 120 -10.91 1.57 12.97
C HIS A 120 -10.34 2.99 13.02
N SER A 121 -11.20 4.00 12.90
CA SER A 121 -10.81 5.41 12.97
C SER A 121 -10.19 5.77 14.33
N VAL A 122 -10.80 5.33 15.44
CA VAL A 122 -10.28 5.55 16.80
C VAL A 122 -8.94 4.84 16.99
N GLU A 123 -8.84 3.57 16.60
CA GLU A 123 -7.61 2.79 16.73
C GLU A 123 -6.47 3.36 15.86
N THR A 124 -6.79 3.90 14.68
CA THR A 124 -5.82 4.61 13.83
C THR A 124 -5.27 5.84 14.55
N ARG A 125 -6.18 6.67 15.09
CA ARG A 125 -5.80 7.91 15.79
C ARG A 125 -4.97 7.64 17.03
N GLU A 126 -5.31 6.62 17.81
CA GLU A 126 -4.69 6.32 19.11
C GLU A 126 -3.51 5.35 19.03
N GLY A 127 -3.54 4.44 18.07
CA GLY A 127 -2.50 3.42 17.87
C GLY A 127 -1.43 3.79 16.83
N GLY A 128 -1.68 4.78 15.97
CA GLY A 128 -0.72 5.28 14.99
C GLY A 128 -0.25 4.23 13.98
N PHE A 129 0.96 4.39 13.49
CA PHE A 129 1.57 3.44 12.54
C PHE A 129 1.73 2.02 13.10
N PRO A 130 2.04 1.80 14.40
CA PRO A 130 2.01 0.45 14.96
C PRO A 130 0.69 -0.27 14.77
N TYR A 131 -0.44 0.41 14.95
CA TYR A 131 -1.76 -0.17 14.66
C TYR A 131 -1.95 -0.43 13.16
N LEU A 132 -1.70 0.57 12.30
CA LEU A 132 -1.89 0.45 10.85
C LEU A 132 -1.07 -0.71 10.25
N ASN A 133 0.03 -1.09 10.90
CA ASN A 133 0.93 -2.15 10.45
C ASN A 133 0.80 -3.44 11.25
N SER A 134 -0.27 -3.61 12.03
CA SER A 134 -0.55 -4.79 12.84
C SER A 134 -1.53 -5.76 12.19
N ASP A 135 -1.51 -7.01 12.65
CA ASP A 135 -2.51 -8.02 12.29
C ASP A 135 -3.92 -7.62 12.75
N ARG A 136 -4.02 -6.84 13.83
CA ARG A 136 -5.29 -6.29 14.30
C ARG A 136 -5.92 -5.34 13.28
N CYS A 137 -5.14 -4.49 12.64
CA CYS A 137 -5.62 -3.63 11.56
C CYS A 137 -6.09 -4.46 10.36
N ILE A 138 -5.35 -5.50 9.99
CA ILE A 138 -5.75 -6.44 8.93
C ILE A 138 -7.11 -7.05 9.27
N GLN A 139 -7.25 -7.60 10.48
CA GLN A 139 -8.51 -8.22 10.92
C GLN A 139 -9.67 -7.22 10.90
N THR A 140 -9.43 -5.98 11.33
CA THR A 140 -10.47 -4.94 11.29
C THR A 140 -10.92 -4.63 9.86
N TRP A 141 -10.01 -4.57 8.89
CA TRP A 141 -10.37 -4.40 7.47
C TRP A 141 -11.11 -5.62 6.91
N GLU A 142 -10.75 -6.83 7.29
CA GLU A 142 -11.48 -8.04 6.91
C GLU A 142 -12.91 -8.03 7.46
N ASP A 143 -13.11 -7.59 8.71
CA ASP A 143 -14.42 -7.45 9.32
C ASP A 143 -15.26 -6.38 8.62
N ILE A 144 -14.68 -5.21 8.31
CA ILE A 144 -15.34 -4.14 7.55
C ILE A 144 -15.78 -4.64 6.18
N ASN A 145 -14.90 -5.31 5.43
CA ASN A 145 -15.20 -5.81 4.10
C ASN A 145 -16.27 -6.91 4.13
N ARG A 146 -16.24 -7.78 5.14
CA ARG A 146 -17.26 -8.82 5.35
C ARG A 146 -18.63 -8.22 5.61
N GLU A 147 -18.70 -7.23 6.48
CA GLU A 147 -19.96 -6.53 6.81
C GLU A 147 -20.47 -5.71 5.61
N LEU A 148 -19.58 -5.07 4.86
CA LEU A 148 -19.91 -4.38 3.61
C LEU A 148 -20.62 -5.33 2.64
N LEU A 149 -20.02 -6.48 2.36
CA LEU A 149 -20.56 -7.48 1.43
C LEU A 149 -21.88 -8.07 1.97
N ALA A 150 -21.93 -8.44 3.25
CA ALA A 150 -23.13 -9.00 3.87
C ALA A 150 -24.30 -8.03 3.80
N THR A 151 -24.06 -6.73 4.02
CA THR A 151 -25.09 -5.69 3.92
C THR A 151 -25.58 -5.54 2.49
N ILE A 152 -24.70 -5.52 1.50
CA ILE A 152 -25.07 -5.45 0.08
C ILE A 152 -25.91 -6.66 -0.32
N GLU A 153 -25.53 -7.87 0.09
CA GLU A 153 -26.28 -9.09 -0.17
C GLU A 153 -27.65 -9.08 0.49
N TRP A 154 -27.74 -8.58 1.73
CA TRP A 154 -28.98 -8.44 2.46
C TRP A 154 -29.99 -7.49 1.77
N THR A 155 -29.48 -6.40 1.14
CA THR A 155 -30.37 -5.48 0.40
C THR A 155 -31.04 -6.15 -0.80
N GLY A 156 -30.43 -7.18 -1.38
CA GLY A 156 -30.87 -7.79 -2.64
C GLY A 156 -30.76 -6.87 -3.86
N ASP A 157 -30.13 -5.71 -3.71
CA ASP A 157 -29.96 -4.74 -4.80
C ASP A 157 -28.86 -5.19 -5.75
N ARG A 158 -29.27 -5.60 -6.95
CA ARG A 158 -28.36 -6.06 -8.01
C ARG A 158 -27.35 -4.98 -8.41
N ARG A 159 -27.75 -3.71 -8.46
CA ARG A 159 -26.84 -2.62 -8.82
C ARG A 159 -25.75 -2.46 -7.77
N LEU A 160 -26.08 -2.50 -6.48
CA LEU A 160 -25.06 -2.43 -5.43
C LEU A 160 -24.07 -3.60 -5.52
N ARG A 161 -24.55 -4.80 -5.83
CA ARG A 161 -23.67 -5.95 -6.03
C ARG A 161 -22.72 -5.75 -7.22
N GLU A 162 -23.22 -5.24 -8.34
CA GLU A 162 -22.40 -4.94 -9.52
C GLU A 162 -21.34 -3.85 -9.22
N LEU A 163 -21.70 -2.82 -8.44
CA LEU A 163 -20.74 -1.78 -8.00
C LEU A 163 -19.67 -2.35 -7.06
N TYR A 164 -20.07 -3.20 -6.13
CA TYR A 164 -19.12 -3.88 -5.23
C TYR A 164 -18.14 -4.76 -6.02
N ASP A 165 -18.64 -5.56 -6.95
CA ASP A 165 -17.81 -6.43 -7.78
C ASP A 165 -16.80 -5.61 -8.61
N LEU A 166 -17.24 -4.49 -9.20
CA LEU A 166 -16.38 -3.59 -9.94
C LEU A 166 -15.30 -2.96 -9.03
N TRP A 167 -15.70 -2.49 -7.83
CA TRP A 167 -14.80 -1.91 -6.84
C TRP A 167 -13.76 -2.92 -6.37
N SER A 168 -14.19 -4.12 -6.02
CA SER A 168 -13.34 -5.21 -5.55
C SER A 168 -12.33 -5.65 -6.62
N HIS A 169 -12.80 -5.89 -7.85
CA HIS A 169 -11.93 -6.27 -8.97
C HIS A 169 -10.92 -5.17 -9.34
N THR A 170 -11.32 -3.90 -9.23
CA THR A 170 -10.42 -2.77 -9.49
C THR A 170 -9.29 -2.73 -8.48
N ASN A 171 -9.59 -2.88 -7.19
CA ASN A 171 -8.58 -2.91 -6.14
C ASN A 171 -7.66 -4.13 -6.27
N GLU A 172 -8.20 -5.31 -6.56
CA GLU A 172 -7.40 -6.52 -6.78
C GLU A 172 -6.44 -6.36 -7.98
N ARG A 173 -6.89 -5.72 -9.05
CA ARG A 173 -6.04 -5.41 -10.21
C ARG A 173 -4.95 -4.40 -9.88
N ARG A 174 -5.27 -3.36 -9.10
CA ARG A 174 -4.29 -2.37 -8.61
C ARG A 174 -3.21 -3.04 -7.78
N ASP A 175 -3.58 -3.86 -6.81
CA ASP A 175 -2.64 -4.57 -5.93
C ASP A 175 -1.68 -5.46 -6.73
N ARG A 176 -2.20 -6.20 -7.70
CA ARG A 176 -1.40 -7.05 -8.57
C ARG A 176 -0.42 -6.24 -9.42
N GLU A 177 -0.86 -5.11 -9.96
CA GLU A 177 -0.01 -4.26 -10.78
C GLU A 177 1.06 -3.54 -9.95
N MET A 178 0.74 -3.07 -8.75
CA MET A 178 1.72 -2.50 -7.83
C MET A 178 2.83 -3.52 -7.52
N MET A 179 2.48 -4.75 -7.18
CA MET A 179 3.44 -5.82 -6.93
C MET A 179 4.30 -6.15 -8.15
N ARG A 180 3.69 -6.19 -9.33
CA ARG A 180 4.40 -6.41 -10.59
C ARG A 180 5.39 -5.28 -10.89
N ASN A 181 5.00 -4.02 -10.71
CA ASN A 181 5.84 -2.86 -10.97
C ASN A 181 7.05 -2.80 -10.02
N ILE A 182 6.86 -3.15 -8.75
CA ILE A 182 7.97 -3.28 -7.77
C ILE A 182 8.94 -4.39 -8.21
N ALA A 183 8.44 -5.55 -8.63
CA ALA A 183 9.28 -6.64 -9.11
C ALA A 183 10.05 -6.28 -10.41
N LEU A 184 9.41 -5.58 -11.34
CA LEU A 184 10.07 -5.08 -12.55
C LEU A 184 11.16 -4.04 -12.24
N TYR A 185 10.94 -3.16 -11.28
CA TYR A 185 11.96 -2.22 -10.82
C TYR A 185 13.15 -2.98 -10.23
N SER A 186 12.91 -3.94 -9.34
CA SER A 186 13.95 -4.79 -8.77
C SER A 186 14.77 -5.54 -9.83
N ALA A 187 14.13 -5.97 -10.93
CA ALA A 187 14.80 -6.64 -12.03
C ALA A 187 15.80 -5.74 -12.80
N ARG A 188 15.54 -4.43 -12.82
CA ARG A 188 16.28 -3.45 -13.64
C ARG A 188 17.32 -2.66 -12.87
N THR A 189 17.31 -2.72 -11.55
CA THR A 189 18.17 -1.91 -10.68
C THR A 189 18.98 -2.77 -9.73
N ALA A 190 20.08 -2.22 -9.22
CA ALA A 190 20.93 -2.85 -8.20
C ALA A 190 20.65 -2.28 -6.80
N VAL A 191 19.46 -1.71 -6.58
CA VAL A 191 19.04 -1.12 -5.33
C VAL A 191 18.81 -2.19 -4.27
N ALA A 192 19.27 -1.92 -3.04
CA ALA A 192 19.24 -2.90 -1.96
C ALA A 192 18.01 -2.76 -1.04
N ARG A 193 17.53 -1.53 -0.81
CA ARG A 193 16.47 -1.23 0.17
C ARG A 193 15.37 -0.40 -0.46
N GLY A 194 14.14 -0.91 -0.40
CA GLY A 194 12.93 -0.21 -0.78
C GLY A 194 11.98 -0.03 0.41
N VAL A 195 11.18 1.03 0.38
CA VAL A 195 10.00 1.19 1.23
C VAL A 195 8.79 1.31 0.31
N PHE A 196 7.76 0.52 0.56
CA PHE A 196 6.49 0.61 -0.15
C PHE A 196 5.43 1.24 0.76
N LEU A 197 5.07 2.49 0.44
CA LEU A 197 4.00 3.24 1.10
C LEU A 197 2.68 2.93 0.41
N VAL A 198 1.75 2.31 1.13
CA VAL A 198 0.46 1.89 0.58
C VAL A 198 -0.64 2.03 1.63
N GLY A 199 -1.86 2.36 1.22
CA GLY A 199 -2.99 2.42 2.13
C GLY A 199 -3.15 1.13 2.93
N ALA A 200 -3.36 1.23 4.26
CA ALA A 200 -3.41 0.08 5.16
C ALA A 200 -4.46 -0.97 4.77
N ALA A 201 -5.53 -0.56 4.07
CA ALA A 201 -6.54 -1.45 3.52
C ALA A 201 -6.00 -2.46 2.48
N HIS A 202 -4.89 -2.13 1.81
CA HIS A 202 -4.26 -3.00 0.80
C HIS A 202 -3.32 -4.04 1.41
N ARG A 203 -2.90 -3.87 2.69
CA ARG A 203 -1.84 -4.69 3.29
C ARG A 203 -2.10 -6.19 3.21
N LYS A 204 -3.31 -6.65 3.56
CA LYS A 204 -3.66 -8.09 3.51
C LYS A 204 -3.43 -8.68 2.11
N SER A 205 -3.96 -8.01 1.09
CA SER A 205 -3.82 -8.44 -0.31
C SER A 205 -2.35 -8.45 -0.77
N ILE A 206 -1.57 -7.44 -0.39
CA ILE A 206 -0.14 -7.35 -0.70
C ILE A 206 0.65 -8.48 -0.02
N ILE A 207 0.39 -8.74 1.26
CA ILE A 207 1.03 -9.83 2.03
C ILE A 207 0.75 -11.19 1.40
N ASP A 208 -0.50 -11.45 1.03
CA ASP A 208 -0.89 -12.70 0.38
C ASP A 208 -0.17 -12.88 -0.97
N LYS A 209 -0.08 -11.79 -1.75
CA LYS A 209 0.61 -11.81 -3.04
C LYS A 209 2.13 -11.93 -2.89
N ALA A 210 2.73 -11.31 -1.88
CA ALA A 210 4.15 -11.43 -1.58
C ALA A 210 4.53 -12.89 -1.26
N SER A 211 3.66 -13.60 -0.56
CA SER A 211 3.85 -15.01 -0.22
C SER A 211 3.66 -15.96 -1.41
N ALA A 212 2.90 -15.55 -2.43
CA ALA A 212 2.55 -16.38 -3.59
C ALA A 212 3.54 -16.28 -4.77
N VAL A 213 4.51 -15.36 -4.76
CA VAL A 213 5.40 -15.00 -5.92
C VAL A 213 6.50 -16.07 -6.21
N SER A 214 6.37 -17.28 -5.78
CA SER A 214 7.26 -18.37 -6.19
C SER A 214 6.91 -18.82 -7.61
N GLY A 215 7.64 -18.35 -8.64
CA GLY A 215 7.52 -18.90 -10.01
C GLY A 215 7.28 -17.92 -11.16
N THR A 216 7.35 -16.61 -10.96
CA THR A 216 7.05 -15.61 -12.01
C THR A 216 8.22 -15.30 -12.96
N GLY A 217 9.40 -15.90 -12.78
CA GLY A 217 10.60 -15.57 -13.57
C GLY A 217 11.22 -14.19 -13.24
N LEU A 218 10.60 -13.42 -12.35
CA LEU A 218 11.16 -12.16 -11.84
C LEU A 218 12.08 -12.42 -10.64
N PRO A 219 13.07 -11.56 -10.38
CA PRO A 219 13.93 -11.70 -9.22
C PRO A 219 13.10 -11.72 -7.92
N PRO A 220 13.39 -12.61 -6.98
CA PRO A 220 12.72 -12.61 -5.70
C PRO A 220 13.00 -11.31 -4.95
N ILE A 221 12.00 -10.84 -4.20
CA ILE A 221 12.08 -9.71 -3.28
C ILE A 221 12.03 -10.25 -1.87
N GLU A 222 12.91 -9.76 -1.00
CA GLU A 222 12.82 -9.99 0.44
C GLU A 222 11.82 -8.98 1.03
N TRP A 223 10.64 -9.47 1.41
CA TRP A 223 9.61 -8.62 1.99
C TRP A 223 9.75 -8.54 3.51
N ASP A 224 9.87 -7.30 4.01
CA ASP A 224 9.69 -6.96 5.40
C ASP A 224 8.24 -6.50 5.62
N LEU A 225 7.41 -7.42 6.12
CA LEU A 225 5.97 -7.22 6.28
C LEU A 225 5.60 -6.57 7.63
N GLY A 226 6.56 -6.42 8.53
CA GLY A 226 6.42 -5.65 9.78
C GLY A 226 6.42 -4.13 9.57
N GLY A 227 7.05 -3.66 8.50
CA GLY A 227 6.89 -2.32 7.91
C GLY A 227 7.43 -1.13 8.69
N LEU A 228 7.87 -1.28 9.94
CA LEU A 228 8.23 -0.13 10.78
C LEU A 228 9.73 0.08 10.97
N GLY A 229 10.56 -0.71 10.29
CA GLY A 229 12.02 -0.74 10.49
C GLY A 229 12.39 -1.44 11.80
N ASP A 230 13.47 -2.19 11.80
CA ASP A 230 13.99 -2.80 13.03
C ASP A 230 14.38 -1.69 14.02
N LYS A 231 14.05 -1.91 15.31
CA LYS A 231 14.47 -1.05 16.44
C LYS A 231 15.96 -1.20 16.68
#